data_a8168a4397a236e580bef76d7729dffa
#
_entry.id   a8168a4397a236e580bef76d7729dffa
#
_cell.length_a   1.000
_cell.length_b   1.000
_cell.length_c   1.000
_cell.angle_alpha   90.00
_cell.angle_beta   90.00
_cell.angle_gamma   90.00
#
_symmetry.space_group_name_H-M   'P 1'
#
loop_
_entity.id
_entity.type
_entity.pdbx_description
1 polymer ?
#
loop_
_entity_poly.entity_id
_entity_poly.type
_entity_poly.pdbx_seq_one_letter_code
_entity_poly.pdbx_strand_id
1 'polypeptide(L)'
;MTSAAGRLHCSVEPVMLVVVHDVSSVFLSELEYITDKLEPVVGQQMSAAIVPRWHGSSLCRSSPTYRDLLGKFSEQLLHGWTHQSGGRIRPLSLLTGASDEFWGLDEATILERLKFAQADFRELTGSHAEGFVPPAWQLPIRASRLSLLKFVMRFRCLESCRGHHGAQPLATSSWDWGRLGWLGYGGERAGELLRRTGKNAIPCIAIHPIDVRRGYFARALRLIEALARNGYRAVTASELIRAQENQS
;
A
#
# COMPACT_ATOMS: atom_id res chain seq x y z
N MET A 1 8.20 -54.12 6.79
CA MET A 1 7.27 -53.31 5.96
C MET A 1 7.14 -51.95 6.64
N THR A 2 8.00 -51.04 6.27
CA THR A 2 8.07 -49.66 6.83
C THR A 2 7.34 -48.73 5.88
N SER A 3 6.15 -48.26 6.31
CA SER A 3 5.33 -47.29 5.60
C SER A 3 6.06 -45.92 5.58
N ALA A 4 6.52 -45.49 4.41
CA ALA A 4 7.00 -44.13 4.16
C ALA A 4 5.76 -43.24 4.05
N ALA A 5 5.39 -42.59 5.16
CA ALA A 5 4.44 -41.49 5.17
C ALA A 5 5.10 -40.27 4.48
N GLY A 6 4.85 -40.13 3.18
CA GLY A 6 5.19 -38.94 2.42
C GLY A 6 4.46 -37.74 3.00
N ARG A 7 5.18 -36.87 3.69
CA ARG A 7 4.67 -35.52 4.01
C ARG A 7 4.58 -34.75 2.69
N LEU A 8 3.35 -34.62 2.20
CA LEU A 8 3.03 -33.63 1.19
C LEU A 8 3.31 -32.26 1.82
N HIS A 9 4.50 -31.71 1.59
CA HIS A 9 4.75 -30.28 1.76
C HIS A 9 3.91 -29.58 0.68
N CYS A 10 2.71 -29.16 1.07
CA CYS A 10 1.98 -28.17 0.31
C CYS A 10 2.82 -26.87 0.41
N SER A 11 3.71 -26.65 -0.55
CA SER A 11 4.46 -25.41 -0.65
C SER A 11 3.46 -24.33 -1.01
N VAL A 12 3.09 -23.50 -0.03
CA VAL A 12 2.31 -22.29 -0.29
C VAL A 12 3.17 -21.45 -1.25
N GLU A 13 2.64 -21.17 -2.44
CA GLU A 13 3.32 -20.33 -3.41
C GLU A 13 3.73 -19.01 -2.75
N PRO A 14 4.99 -18.57 -2.91
CA PRO A 14 5.41 -17.30 -2.34
C PRO A 14 4.66 -16.15 -3.01
N VAL A 15 4.26 -15.17 -2.21
CA VAL A 15 3.46 -14.03 -2.67
C VAL A 15 4.15 -12.72 -2.39
N MET A 16 3.83 -11.69 -3.19
CA MET A 16 4.28 -10.32 -3.00
C MET A 16 3.13 -9.33 -3.16
N LEU A 17 3.22 -8.18 -2.51
CA LEU A 17 2.33 -7.03 -2.67
C LEU A 17 3.04 -5.97 -3.53
N VAL A 18 2.35 -5.46 -4.55
CA VAL A 18 2.77 -4.32 -5.35
C VAL A 18 1.76 -3.20 -5.16
N VAL A 19 2.17 -2.11 -4.51
CA VAL A 19 1.28 -1.02 -4.12
C VAL A 19 1.77 0.28 -4.73
N VAL A 20 0.95 0.89 -5.57
CA VAL A 20 1.23 2.23 -6.13
C VAL A 20 0.60 3.25 -5.19
N HIS A 21 1.45 4.07 -4.58
CA HIS A 21 1.07 5.14 -3.64
C HIS A 21 0.78 6.45 -4.37
N ASP A 22 0.22 7.42 -3.66
CA ASP A 22 -0.05 8.76 -4.16
C ASP A 22 -0.89 8.79 -5.45
N VAL A 23 -1.75 7.77 -5.63
CA VAL A 23 -2.59 7.69 -6.82
C VAL A 23 -3.59 8.84 -6.81
N SER A 24 -3.36 9.81 -7.70
CA SER A 24 -4.17 10.99 -7.89
C SER A 24 -4.09 11.46 -9.34
N SER A 25 -5.13 12.13 -9.81
CA SER A 25 -5.20 12.64 -11.19
C SER A 25 -4.09 13.63 -11.55
N VAL A 26 -3.43 14.24 -10.56
CA VAL A 26 -2.31 15.17 -10.79
C VAL A 26 -1.04 14.47 -11.30
N PHE A 27 -0.97 13.14 -11.16
CA PHE A 27 0.15 12.30 -11.58
C PHE A 27 -0.21 11.36 -12.74
N LEU A 28 -1.21 11.70 -13.53
CA LEU A 28 -1.77 10.81 -14.54
C LEU A 28 -0.71 10.19 -15.47
N SER A 29 0.21 11.00 -15.99
CA SER A 29 1.26 10.55 -16.91
C SER A 29 2.25 9.57 -16.27
N GLU A 30 2.64 9.83 -15.01
CA GLU A 30 3.52 8.93 -14.26
C GLU A 30 2.81 7.63 -13.91
N LEU A 31 1.53 7.70 -13.55
CA LEU A 31 0.71 6.53 -13.21
C LEU A 31 0.46 5.65 -14.44
N GLU A 32 0.16 6.23 -15.60
CA GLU A 32 0.07 5.50 -16.86
C GLU A 32 1.39 4.79 -17.17
N TYR A 33 2.51 5.50 -17.09
CA TYR A 33 3.83 4.89 -17.30
C TYR A 33 4.12 3.74 -16.33
N ILE A 34 3.78 3.90 -15.03
CA ILE A 34 3.95 2.86 -14.01
C ILE A 34 3.11 1.64 -14.35
N THR A 35 1.81 1.82 -14.62
CA THR A 35 0.90 0.71 -14.91
C THR A 35 1.29 -0.03 -16.18
N ASP A 36 1.65 0.68 -17.25
CA ASP A 36 2.07 0.07 -18.51
C ASP A 36 3.34 -0.79 -18.38
N LYS A 37 4.23 -0.44 -17.46
CA LYS A 37 5.44 -1.22 -17.16
C LYS A 37 5.22 -2.38 -16.20
N LEU A 38 4.26 -2.24 -15.27
CA LEU A 38 3.95 -3.29 -14.29
C LEU A 38 3.03 -4.37 -14.85
N GLU A 39 2.06 -4.00 -15.69
CA GLU A 39 1.06 -4.92 -16.22
C GLU A 39 1.64 -6.18 -16.90
N PRO A 40 2.72 -6.11 -17.71
CA PRO A 40 3.35 -7.30 -18.27
C PRO A 40 3.98 -8.25 -17.25
N VAL A 41 4.29 -7.76 -16.04
CA VAL A 41 5.00 -8.53 -15.01
C VAL A 41 4.03 -9.10 -13.96
N VAL A 42 3.06 -8.32 -13.52
CA VAL A 42 2.14 -8.69 -12.43
C VAL A 42 0.67 -8.72 -12.85
N GLY A 43 0.37 -8.45 -14.11
CA GLY A 43 -1.00 -8.28 -14.58
C GLY A 43 -1.65 -7.10 -13.86
N GLN A 44 -2.94 -7.23 -13.57
CA GLN A 44 -3.67 -6.24 -12.79
C GLN A 44 -3.52 -6.45 -11.27
N GLN A 45 -2.74 -7.44 -10.83
CA GLN A 45 -2.54 -7.78 -9.41
C GLN A 45 -1.66 -6.75 -8.69
N MET A 46 -2.10 -5.50 -8.73
CA MET A 46 -1.50 -4.35 -8.05
C MET A 46 -2.58 -3.53 -7.36
N SER A 47 -2.21 -2.90 -6.26
CA SER A 47 -3.10 -2.06 -5.46
C SER A 47 -2.82 -0.58 -5.73
N ALA A 48 -3.88 0.22 -5.89
CA ALA A 48 -3.80 1.68 -5.95
C ALA A 48 -4.10 2.28 -4.58
N ALA A 49 -3.13 2.95 -3.96
CA ALA A 49 -3.34 3.74 -2.75
C ALA A 49 -3.72 5.18 -3.16
N ILE A 50 -5.03 5.47 -3.13
CA ILE A 50 -5.66 6.65 -3.74
C ILE A 50 -5.75 7.79 -2.72
N VAL A 51 -5.33 8.98 -3.14
CA VAL A 51 -5.54 10.24 -2.41
C VAL A 51 -6.65 11.03 -3.11
N PRO A 52 -7.88 11.09 -2.53
CA PRO A 52 -9.02 11.71 -3.21
C PRO A 52 -8.84 13.20 -3.52
N ARG A 53 -8.22 13.95 -2.61
CA ARG A 53 -8.00 15.41 -2.75
C ARG A 53 -6.55 15.77 -2.56
N TRP A 54 -5.70 15.38 -3.50
CA TRP A 54 -4.28 15.67 -3.42
C TRP A 54 -4.02 17.15 -3.14
N HIS A 55 -3.41 17.44 -1.98
CA HIS A 55 -3.09 18.79 -1.51
C HIS A 55 -4.30 19.75 -1.54
N GLY A 56 -5.49 19.24 -1.21
CA GLY A 56 -6.73 20.03 -1.21
C GLY A 56 -7.31 20.30 -2.60
N SER A 57 -6.78 19.65 -3.66
CA SER A 57 -7.30 19.78 -5.02
C SER A 57 -8.77 19.37 -5.12
N SER A 58 -9.46 19.86 -6.13
CA SER A 58 -10.82 19.43 -6.44
C SER A 58 -10.84 17.92 -6.76
N LEU A 59 -11.90 17.25 -6.36
CA LEU A 59 -12.14 15.86 -6.73
C LEU A 59 -12.22 15.75 -8.25
N CYS A 60 -11.38 14.92 -8.86
CA CYS A 60 -11.35 14.73 -10.31
C CYS A 60 -12.45 13.76 -10.77
N ARG A 61 -13.72 14.20 -10.69
CA ARG A 61 -14.89 13.38 -11.01
C ARG A 61 -15.04 13.07 -12.50
N SER A 62 -14.49 13.92 -13.36
CA SER A 62 -14.90 14.01 -14.77
C SER A 62 -13.85 13.55 -15.76
N SER A 63 -12.70 13.03 -15.32
CA SER A 63 -11.68 12.52 -16.24
C SER A 63 -11.96 11.04 -16.57
N PRO A 64 -12.48 10.72 -17.76
CA PRO A 64 -12.61 9.33 -18.20
C PRO A 64 -11.27 8.60 -18.10
N THR A 65 -10.18 9.23 -18.57
CA THR A 65 -8.82 8.69 -18.56
C THR A 65 -8.36 8.28 -17.15
N TYR A 66 -8.67 9.09 -16.11
CA TYR A 66 -8.30 8.74 -14.75
C TYR A 66 -9.12 7.55 -14.21
N ARG A 67 -10.40 7.45 -14.57
CA ARG A 67 -11.22 6.28 -14.22
C ARG A 67 -10.75 5.01 -14.93
N ASP A 68 -10.41 5.11 -16.20
CA ASP A 68 -9.85 4.00 -16.97
C ASP A 68 -8.53 3.53 -16.36
N LEU A 69 -7.67 4.48 -15.93
CA LEU A 69 -6.45 4.18 -15.19
C LEU A 69 -6.74 3.42 -13.89
N LEU A 70 -7.72 3.87 -13.08
CA LEU A 70 -8.09 3.18 -11.85
C LEU A 70 -8.59 1.75 -12.11
N GLY A 71 -9.20 1.49 -13.26
CA GLY A 71 -9.61 0.16 -13.71
C GLY A 71 -8.47 -0.82 -13.99
N LYS A 72 -7.23 -0.34 -14.14
CA LYS A 72 -6.04 -1.19 -14.29
C LYS A 72 -5.56 -1.85 -12.98
N PHE A 73 -6.10 -1.43 -11.83
CA PHE A 73 -5.76 -1.97 -10.52
C PHE A 73 -6.84 -2.93 -10.02
N SER A 74 -6.46 -4.13 -9.60
CA SER A 74 -7.38 -5.10 -8.99
C SER A 74 -7.87 -4.67 -7.60
N GLU A 75 -7.15 -3.75 -6.95
CA GLU A 75 -7.49 -3.26 -5.64
C GLU A 75 -7.31 -1.75 -5.54
N GLN A 76 -8.27 -1.08 -4.92
CA GLN A 76 -8.25 0.35 -4.65
C GLN A 76 -8.32 0.57 -3.15
N LEU A 77 -7.28 1.19 -2.58
CA LEU A 77 -7.10 1.46 -1.16
C LEU A 77 -7.14 2.96 -0.90
N LEU A 78 -7.63 3.36 0.25
CA LEU A 78 -7.58 4.75 0.67
C LEU A 78 -6.16 5.11 1.14
N HIS A 79 -5.65 6.31 0.75
CA HIS A 79 -4.32 6.80 1.13
C HIS A 79 -4.38 8.23 1.69
N GLY A 80 -5.05 8.38 2.83
CA GLY A 80 -5.37 9.69 3.38
C GLY A 80 -6.53 10.39 2.67
N TRP A 81 -6.69 11.66 2.95
CA TRP A 81 -7.68 12.53 2.31
C TRP A 81 -7.03 13.55 1.39
N THR A 82 -6.08 14.32 1.94
CA THR A 82 -5.39 15.40 1.23
C THR A 82 -3.90 15.15 1.05
N HIS A 83 -3.34 14.18 1.76
CA HIS A 83 -1.92 13.88 1.81
C HIS A 83 -1.05 15.09 2.24
N GLN A 84 -1.62 16.00 3.03
CA GLN A 84 -0.95 17.15 3.59
C GLN A 84 -0.81 17.01 5.10
N SER A 85 0.31 17.44 5.64
CA SER A 85 0.51 17.49 7.10
C SER A 85 -0.61 18.28 7.76
N GLY A 86 -1.35 17.63 8.67
CA GLY A 86 -2.51 18.22 9.34
C GLY A 86 -2.18 19.07 10.56
N GLY A 87 -0.91 19.17 10.93
CA GLY A 87 -0.52 19.75 12.20
C GLY A 87 0.87 20.38 12.21
N ARG A 88 1.57 20.28 13.33
CA ARG A 88 2.86 20.90 13.58
C ARG A 88 3.95 20.35 12.65
N ILE A 89 4.63 21.23 11.93
CA ILE A 89 5.83 20.91 11.13
C ILE A 89 6.91 20.40 12.09
N ARG A 90 7.43 19.20 11.83
CA ARG A 90 8.58 18.63 12.56
C ARG A 90 9.82 18.66 11.66
N PRO A 91 11.02 18.64 12.25
CA PRO A 91 12.24 18.41 11.46
C PRO A 91 12.16 17.14 10.60
N LEU A 92 11.47 16.10 11.09
CA LEU A 92 11.26 14.84 10.37
C LEU A 92 10.27 14.99 9.21
N SER A 93 9.30 15.91 9.28
CA SER A 93 8.36 16.20 8.18
C SER A 93 9.07 16.72 6.94
N LEU A 94 10.23 17.36 7.09
CA LEU A 94 11.07 17.80 5.96
C LEU A 94 11.66 16.60 5.20
N LEU A 95 11.90 15.47 5.88
CA LEU A 95 12.39 14.24 5.26
C LEU A 95 11.26 13.45 4.58
N THR A 96 10.04 13.57 5.07
CA THR A 96 8.84 12.87 4.52
C THR A 96 8.07 13.73 3.53
N GLY A 97 8.55 14.93 3.19
CA GLY A 97 7.86 15.85 2.27
C GLY A 97 6.54 16.39 2.84
N ALA A 98 6.41 16.48 4.17
CA ALA A 98 5.18 16.90 4.86
C ALA A 98 3.93 16.05 4.55
N SER A 99 4.10 14.77 4.26
CA SER A 99 3.04 13.82 3.93
C SER A 99 2.43 13.11 5.14
N ASP A 100 2.78 13.52 6.36
CA ASP A 100 2.31 12.95 7.62
C ASP A 100 0.93 13.49 8.05
N GLU A 101 -0.09 13.24 7.24
CA GLU A 101 -1.43 13.84 7.36
C GLU A 101 -2.10 13.64 8.71
N PHE A 102 -1.87 12.49 9.37
CA PHE A 102 -2.54 12.13 10.63
C PHE A 102 -1.68 12.39 11.86
N TRP A 103 -0.44 12.83 11.69
CA TRP A 103 0.45 13.05 12.81
C TRP A 103 0.03 14.25 13.66
N GLY A 104 -0.01 14.05 14.99
CA GLY A 104 -0.33 15.11 15.96
C GLY A 104 -1.82 15.45 16.04
N LEU A 105 -2.66 14.72 15.33
CA LEU A 105 -4.12 14.82 15.46
C LEU A 105 -4.62 13.87 16.56
N ASP A 106 -5.71 14.27 17.20
CA ASP A 106 -6.45 13.40 18.12
C ASP A 106 -7.27 12.35 17.33
N GLU A 107 -7.72 11.32 18.02
CA GLU A 107 -8.47 10.21 17.43
C GLU A 107 -9.78 10.70 16.77
N ALA A 108 -10.51 11.62 17.38
CA ALA A 108 -11.78 12.12 16.85
C ALA A 108 -11.57 12.82 15.51
N THR A 109 -10.57 13.69 15.42
CA THR A 109 -10.18 14.39 14.18
C THR A 109 -9.73 13.41 13.10
N ILE A 110 -8.96 12.37 13.46
CA ILE A 110 -8.54 11.33 12.52
C ILE A 110 -9.76 10.60 11.95
N LEU A 111 -10.67 10.16 12.79
CA LEU A 111 -11.88 9.45 12.37
C LEU A 111 -12.81 10.32 11.51
N GLU A 112 -12.93 11.60 11.83
CA GLU A 112 -13.69 12.54 11.01
C GLU A 112 -13.08 12.73 9.61
N ARG A 113 -11.75 12.94 9.53
CA ARG A 113 -11.05 13.02 8.24
C ARG A 113 -11.22 11.75 7.41
N LEU A 114 -11.13 10.59 8.03
CA LEU A 114 -11.34 9.31 7.32
C LEU A 114 -12.79 9.16 6.82
N LYS A 115 -13.80 9.72 7.50
CA LYS A 115 -15.17 9.76 6.98
C LYS A 115 -15.27 10.61 5.71
N PHE A 116 -14.68 11.82 5.70
CA PHE A 116 -14.64 12.65 4.50
C PHE A 116 -13.85 11.99 3.37
N ALA A 117 -12.69 11.40 3.70
CA ALA A 117 -11.89 10.67 2.73
C ALA A 117 -12.65 9.50 2.10
N GLN A 118 -13.40 8.72 2.89
CA GLN A 118 -14.25 7.63 2.42
C GLN A 118 -15.41 8.14 1.53
N ALA A 119 -16.01 9.28 1.86
CA ALA A 119 -17.07 9.86 1.04
C ALA A 119 -16.54 10.27 -0.34
N ASP A 120 -15.41 10.98 -0.37
CA ASP A 120 -14.76 11.41 -1.62
C ASP A 120 -14.22 10.20 -2.42
N PHE A 121 -13.68 9.18 -1.74
CA PHE A 121 -13.22 7.94 -2.36
C PHE A 121 -14.38 7.21 -3.04
N ARG A 122 -15.50 7.05 -2.34
CA ARG A 122 -16.72 6.43 -2.91
C ARG A 122 -17.22 7.21 -4.12
N GLU A 123 -17.19 8.52 -4.07
CA GLU A 123 -17.61 9.37 -5.19
C GLU A 123 -16.70 9.19 -6.41
N LEU A 124 -15.42 8.96 -6.19
CA LEU A 124 -14.42 8.77 -7.23
C LEU A 124 -14.46 7.37 -7.84
N THR A 125 -14.64 6.33 -7.00
CA THR A 125 -14.47 4.91 -7.38
C THR A 125 -15.79 4.13 -7.49
N GLY A 126 -16.89 4.69 -6.96
CA GLY A 126 -18.21 4.04 -6.89
C GLY A 126 -18.41 3.16 -5.66
N SER A 127 -17.39 2.90 -4.84
CA SER A 127 -17.46 2.05 -3.64
C SER A 127 -16.65 2.61 -2.49
N HIS A 128 -16.92 2.14 -1.26
CA HIS A 128 -16.05 2.45 -0.12
C HIS A 128 -14.75 1.67 -0.18
N ALA A 129 -13.64 2.29 0.23
CA ALA A 129 -12.39 1.60 0.40
C ALA A 129 -12.50 0.55 1.51
N GLU A 130 -12.07 -0.68 1.23
CA GLU A 130 -11.98 -1.74 2.23
C GLU A 130 -10.70 -1.65 3.07
N GLY A 131 -9.60 -1.19 2.46
CA GLY A 131 -8.30 -1.06 3.09
C GLY A 131 -7.77 0.37 3.11
N PHE A 132 -6.83 0.60 4.02
CA PHE A 132 -6.19 1.88 4.23
C PHE A 132 -4.68 1.76 4.30
N VAL A 133 -3.99 2.58 3.53
CA VAL A 133 -2.54 2.77 3.60
C VAL A 133 -2.30 4.16 4.19
N PRO A 134 -1.79 4.28 5.42
CA PRO A 134 -1.56 5.60 6.01
C PRO A 134 -0.49 6.39 5.25
N PRO A 135 -0.71 7.68 4.94
CA PRO A 135 0.32 8.57 4.44
C PRO A 135 1.59 8.52 5.31
N ALA A 136 2.76 8.48 4.67
CA ALA A 136 4.05 8.26 5.34
C ALA A 136 4.08 7.04 6.28
N TRP A 137 3.18 6.07 6.10
CA TRP A 137 2.99 4.88 6.96
C TRP A 137 2.62 5.20 8.41
N GLN A 138 2.18 6.44 8.69
CA GLN A 138 1.95 6.92 10.05
C GLN A 138 0.45 7.01 10.35
N LEU A 139 0.03 6.21 11.33
CA LEU A 139 -1.31 6.26 11.88
C LEU A 139 -1.20 6.09 13.40
N PRO A 140 -1.48 7.15 14.20
CA PRO A 140 -1.27 7.12 15.65
C PRO A 140 -2.37 6.37 16.42
N ILE A 141 -3.40 5.85 15.72
CA ILE A 141 -4.46 5.05 16.35
C ILE A 141 -4.37 3.58 15.93
N ARG A 142 -4.99 2.70 16.71
CA ARG A 142 -5.05 1.25 16.44
C ARG A 142 -6.01 0.95 15.30
N ALA A 143 -5.73 -0.08 14.50
CA ALA A 143 -6.60 -0.52 13.42
C ALA A 143 -8.01 -0.89 13.91
N SER A 144 -8.15 -1.48 15.10
CA SER A 144 -9.43 -1.82 15.72
C SER A 144 -10.37 -0.63 15.97
N ARG A 145 -9.86 0.60 15.91
CA ARG A 145 -10.67 1.83 16.01
C ARG A 145 -11.28 2.26 14.66
N LEU A 146 -10.86 1.63 13.56
CA LEU A 146 -11.25 1.99 12.19
C LEU A 146 -12.41 1.14 11.69
N SER A 147 -13.58 1.29 12.28
CA SER A 147 -14.78 0.50 11.94
C SER A 147 -15.26 0.63 10.48
N LEU A 148 -14.85 1.68 9.78
CA LEU A 148 -15.18 1.92 8.37
C LEU A 148 -14.30 1.11 7.39
N LEU A 149 -13.27 0.44 7.90
CA LEU A 149 -12.27 -0.26 7.11
C LEU A 149 -12.19 -1.74 7.54
N LYS A 150 -11.74 -2.60 6.65
CA LYS A 150 -11.47 -4.01 6.95
C LYS A 150 -10.04 -4.22 7.44
N PHE A 151 -9.07 -3.46 6.89
CA PHE A 151 -7.66 -3.59 7.25
C PHE A 151 -6.87 -2.29 7.07
N VAL A 152 -5.70 -2.25 7.71
CA VAL A 152 -4.68 -1.20 7.54
C VAL A 152 -3.37 -1.85 7.10
N MET A 153 -2.77 -1.31 6.06
CA MET A 153 -1.43 -1.67 5.64
C MET A 153 -0.43 -0.70 6.26
N ARG A 154 0.43 -1.22 7.14
CA ARG A 154 1.53 -0.48 7.74
C ARG A 154 2.87 -0.89 7.11
N PHE A 155 3.92 -0.14 7.38
CA PHE A 155 5.26 -0.39 6.81
C PHE A 155 5.77 -1.83 7.02
N ARG A 156 5.40 -2.48 8.13
CA ARG A 156 5.90 -3.82 8.49
C ARG A 156 4.81 -4.87 8.70
N CYS A 157 3.57 -4.50 8.51
CA CYS A 157 2.47 -5.46 8.66
C CYS A 157 1.19 -5.03 7.95
N LEU A 158 0.37 -6.02 7.66
CA LEU A 158 -1.02 -5.88 7.25
C LEU A 158 -1.88 -6.32 8.44
N GLU A 159 -2.73 -5.42 8.93
CA GLU A 159 -3.48 -5.56 10.18
C GLU A 159 -4.99 -5.50 9.91
N SER A 160 -5.75 -6.52 10.33
CA SER A 160 -7.21 -6.51 10.25
C SER A 160 -7.82 -5.51 11.25
N CYS A 161 -8.79 -4.72 10.81
CA CYS A 161 -9.59 -3.84 11.66
C CYS A 161 -10.72 -4.59 12.39
N ARG A 162 -11.14 -5.73 11.85
CA ARG A 162 -12.12 -6.63 12.45
C ARG A 162 -11.39 -7.51 13.43
N GLY A 163 -11.30 -7.07 14.69
CA GLY A 163 -10.64 -7.84 15.74
C GLY A 163 -11.32 -9.18 15.98
N HIS A 164 -10.93 -10.22 15.26
CA HIS A 164 -11.05 -11.55 15.77
C HIS A 164 -10.00 -11.70 16.88
N HIS A 165 -10.43 -11.99 18.10
CA HIS A 165 -9.55 -12.19 19.24
C HIS A 165 -8.48 -13.23 18.87
N GLY A 166 -7.24 -12.76 18.64
CA GLY A 166 -6.10 -13.62 18.35
C GLY A 166 -5.49 -13.57 16.96
N ALA A 167 -6.11 -12.91 15.96
CA ALA A 167 -5.50 -12.76 14.64
C ALA A 167 -4.24 -11.90 14.72
N GLN A 168 -3.08 -12.50 14.45
CA GLN A 168 -1.80 -11.78 14.43
C GLN A 168 -1.66 -11.02 13.11
N PRO A 169 -1.11 -9.79 13.11
CA PRO A 169 -0.83 -9.08 11.87
C PRO A 169 0.07 -9.89 10.94
N LEU A 170 -0.21 -9.87 9.64
CA LEU A 170 0.66 -10.47 8.63
C LEU A 170 1.91 -9.60 8.48
N ALA A 171 3.08 -10.19 8.72
CA ALA A 171 4.34 -9.47 8.60
C ALA A 171 4.66 -9.14 7.14
N THR A 172 5.08 -7.90 6.87
CA THR A 172 5.54 -7.45 5.56
C THR A 172 6.98 -6.96 5.62
N SER A 173 7.70 -7.11 4.51
CA SER A 173 9.00 -6.48 4.27
C SER A 173 8.82 -5.42 3.19
N SER A 174 8.79 -4.14 3.56
CA SER A 174 8.47 -3.07 2.62
C SER A 174 9.73 -2.41 2.06
N TRP A 175 9.75 -2.23 0.72
CA TRP A 175 10.67 -1.37 -0.01
C TRP A 175 9.94 -0.09 -0.40
N ASP A 176 10.48 1.05 -0.01
CA ASP A 176 9.91 2.37 -0.26
C ASP A 176 11.03 3.36 -0.59
N TRP A 177 11.14 3.79 -1.84
CA TRP A 177 12.15 4.74 -2.32
C TRP A 177 11.67 6.18 -2.19
N GLY A 178 10.37 6.42 -2.34
CA GLY A 178 9.77 7.76 -2.37
C GLY A 178 9.90 8.51 -1.05
N ARG A 179 9.79 7.80 0.06
CA ARG A 179 9.70 8.37 1.40
C ARG A 179 10.92 9.20 1.83
N LEU A 180 12.11 8.77 1.47
CA LEU A 180 13.36 9.36 1.96
C LEU A 180 14.03 10.30 0.95
N GLY A 181 13.35 10.67 -0.14
CA GLY A 181 13.88 11.60 -1.14
C GLY A 181 15.21 11.11 -1.72
N TRP A 182 16.29 11.88 -1.50
CA TRP A 182 17.63 11.53 -1.96
C TRP A 182 18.25 10.32 -1.24
N LEU A 183 17.70 9.93 -0.10
CA LEU A 183 18.07 8.72 0.66
C LEU A 183 17.30 7.46 0.22
N GLY A 184 16.63 7.48 -0.95
CA GLY A 184 15.85 6.33 -1.46
C GLY A 184 16.62 5.00 -1.47
N TYR A 185 17.93 5.03 -1.68
CA TYR A 185 18.80 3.85 -1.51
C TYR A 185 18.80 3.27 -0.09
N GLY A 186 18.57 4.10 0.93
CA GLY A 186 18.41 3.64 2.30
C GLY A 186 17.15 2.80 2.49
N GLY A 187 16.06 3.16 1.83
CA GLY A 187 14.82 2.38 1.81
C GLY A 187 15.00 1.01 1.17
N GLU A 188 15.75 0.94 0.05
CA GLU A 188 16.08 -0.33 -0.60
C GLU A 188 16.90 -1.27 0.32
N ARG A 189 17.95 -0.74 0.97
CA ARG A 189 18.76 -1.51 1.90
C ARG A 189 17.97 -1.97 3.13
N ALA A 190 17.08 -1.10 3.64
CA ALA A 190 16.21 -1.44 4.76
C ALA A 190 15.23 -2.57 4.39
N GLY A 191 14.61 -2.51 3.21
CA GLY A 191 13.74 -3.58 2.71
C GLY A 191 14.47 -4.91 2.57
N GLU A 192 15.68 -4.91 1.99
CA GLU A 192 16.48 -6.13 1.85
C GLU A 192 16.92 -6.68 3.22
N LEU A 193 17.30 -5.83 4.17
CA LEU A 193 17.64 -6.26 5.54
C LEU A 193 16.43 -6.89 6.22
N LEU A 194 15.26 -6.27 6.11
CA LEU A 194 14.02 -6.80 6.69
C LEU A 194 13.65 -8.16 6.07
N ARG A 195 13.82 -8.31 4.76
CA ARG A 195 13.59 -9.59 4.08
C ARG A 195 14.52 -10.69 4.59
N ARG A 196 15.80 -10.39 4.83
CA ARG A 196 16.78 -11.35 5.36
C ARG A 196 16.55 -11.74 6.82
N THR A 197 16.04 -10.80 7.62
CA THR A 197 15.81 -11.00 9.05
C THR A 197 14.40 -11.44 9.40
N GLY A 198 13.41 -11.09 8.55
CA GLY A 198 12.00 -11.41 8.72
C GLY A 198 11.66 -12.75 8.08
N LYS A 199 11.81 -13.85 8.82
CA LYS A 199 11.33 -15.17 8.36
C LYS A 199 9.82 -15.06 8.09
N ASN A 200 9.40 -15.43 6.87
CA ASN A 200 8.01 -15.43 6.41
C ASN A 200 7.35 -14.04 6.21
N ALA A 201 8.11 -12.95 6.17
CA ALA A 201 7.53 -11.65 5.84
C ALA A 201 7.22 -11.54 4.34
N ILE A 202 6.02 -11.07 4.02
CA ILE A 202 5.55 -10.89 2.63
C ILE A 202 6.25 -9.66 2.04
N PRO A 203 6.95 -9.79 0.90
CA PRO A 203 7.49 -8.63 0.18
C PRO A 203 6.38 -7.63 -0.18
N CYS A 204 6.57 -6.36 0.16
CA CYS A 204 5.66 -5.27 -0.17
C CYS A 204 6.45 -4.15 -0.87
N ILE A 205 6.18 -3.92 -2.14
CA ILE A 205 6.89 -2.95 -2.96
C ILE A 205 6.00 -1.71 -3.12
N ALA A 206 6.37 -0.63 -2.44
CA ALA A 206 5.70 0.67 -2.52
C ALA A 206 6.34 1.51 -3.63
N ILE A 207 5.53 1.95 -4.58
CA ILE A 207 5.95 2.72 -5.75
C ILE A 207 5.20 4.05 -5.72
N HIS A 208 5.92 5.16 -5.94
CA HIS A 208 5.31 6.49 -6.00
C HIS A 208 5.51 7.12 -7.39
N PRO A 209 4.60 7.98 -7.86
CA PRO A 209 4.79 8.73 -9.11
C PRO A 209 6.12 9.49 -9.15
N ILE A 210 6.56 10.02 -8.00
CA ILE A 210 7.84 10.71 -7.88
C ILE A 210 9.05 9.81 -8.16
N ASP A 211 8.93 8.49 -8.00
CA ASP A 211 10.00 7.53 -8.27
C ASP A 211 10.35 7.47 -9.76
N VAL A 212 9.37 7.74 -10.64
CA VAL A 212 9.59 7.88 -12.09
C VAL A 212 10.54 9.05 -12.34
N ARG A 213 10.24 10.22 -11.78
CA ARG A 213 11.04 11.45 -11.94
C ARG A 213 12.44 11.33 -11.33
N ARG A 214 12.58 10.58 -10.26
CA ARG A 214 13.84 10.36 -9.53
C ARG A 214 14.66 9.17 -10.03
N GLY A 215 14.14 8.39 -10.98
CA GLY A 215 14.79 7.21 -11.52
C GLY A 215 14.79 5.97 -10.60
N TYR A 216 14.03 6.01 -9.50
CA TYR A 216 13.91 4.87 -8.59
C TYR A 216 12.94 3.80 -9.11
N PHE A 217 11.95 4.19 -9.92
CA PHE A 217 10.98 3.24 -10.47
C PHE A 217 11.65 2.07 -11.22
N ALA A 218 12.70 2.33 -12.00
CA ALA A 218 13.43 1.28 -12.69
C ALA A 218 14.07 0.24 -11.73
N ARG A 219 14.40 0.65 -10.50
CA ARG A 219 14.90 -0.27 -9.46
C ARG A 219 13.79 -1.09 -8.86
N ALA A 220 12.66 -0.46 -8.56
CA ALA A 220 11.45 -1.14 -8.08
C ALA A 220 10.99 -2.20 -9.10
N LEU A 221 10.92 -1.85 -10.38
CA LEU A 221 10.55 -2.77 -11.46
C LEU A 221 11.50 -3.97 -11.53
N ARG A 222 12.82 -3.75 -11.50
CA ARG A 222 13.79 -4.87 -11.48
C ARG A 222 13.64 -5.80 -10.27
N LEU A 223 13.29 -5.24 -9.10
CA LEU A 223 13.01 -6.05 -7.90
C LEU A 223 11.76 -6.91 -8.11
N ILE A 224 10.68 -6.33 -8.62
CA ILE A 224 9.43 -7.05 -8.91
C ILE A 224 9.67 -8.17 -9.93
N GLU A 225 10.37 -7.87 -11.03
CA GLU A 225 10.76 -8.86 -12.04
C GLU A 225 11.61 -9.98 -11.44
N ALA A 226 12.56 -9.64 -10.56
CA ALA A 226 13.39 -10.64 -9.89
C ALA A 226 12.57 -11.53 -8.96
N LEU A 227 11.62 -10.97 -8.20
CA LEU A 227 10.70 -11.74 -7.36
C LEU A 227 9.81 -12.64 -8.22
N ALA A 228 9.22 -12.13 -9.30
CA ALA A 228 8.40 -12.91 -10.22
C ALA A 228 9.18 -14.08 -10.84
N ARG A 229 10.41 -13.86 -11.31
CA ARG A 229 11.30 -14.95 -11.80
C ARG A 229 11.64 -15.99 -10.73
N ASN A 230 11.61 -15.61 -9.45
CA ASN A 230 11.80 -16.53 -8.32
C ASN A 230 10.48 -17.17 -7.85
N GLY A 231 9.42 -17.11 -8.64
CA GLY A 231 8.15 -17.76 -8.38
C GLY A 231 7.21 -17.00 -7.44
N TYR A 232 7.52 -15.74 -7.09
CA TYR A 232 6.58 -14.93 -6.32
C TYR A 232 5.41 -14.50 -7.21
N ARG A 233 4.19 -14.75 -6.74
CA ARG A 233 2.96 -14.27 -7.37
C ARG A 233 2.50 -12.95 -6.72
N ALA A 234 2.18 -11.95 -7.53
CA ALA A 234 1.54 -10.74 -7.02
C ALA A 234 0.11 -11.06 -6.55
N VAL A 235 -0.27 -10.50 -5.41
CA VAL A 235 -1.60 -10.61 -4.80
C VAL A 235 -2.03 -9.27 -4.23
N THR A 236 -3.34 -9.10 -4.00
CA THR A 236 -3.86 -7.93 -3.30
C THR A 236 -3.83 -8.12 -1.78
N ALA A 237 -3.87 -7.00 -1.04
CA ALA A 237 -3.95 -7.05 0.41
C ALA A 237 -5.28 -7.66 0.88
N SER A 238 -6.38 -7.40 0.18
CA SER A 238 -7.68 -7.99 0.45
C SER A 238 -7.69 -9.52 0.31
N GLU A 239 -6.94 -10.08 -0.67
CA GLU A 239 -6.80 -11.54 -0.80
C GLU A 239 -6.11 -12.15 0.41
N LEU A 240 -5.05 -11.51 0.90
CA LEU A 240 -4.31 -11.97 2.08
C LEU A 240 -5.17 -11.92 3.36
N ILE A 241 -5.90 -10.84 3.57
CA ILE A 241 -6.79 -10.70 4.73
C ILE A 241 -7.91 -11.74 4.69
N ARG A 242 -8.55 -11.95 3.53
CA ARG A 242 -9.58 -12.99 3.38
C ARG A 242 -9.03 -14.40 3.61
N ALA A 243 -7.82 -14.68 3.10
CA ALA A 243 -7.17 -15.98 3.34
C ALA A 243 -6.89 -16.21 4.83
N GLN A 244 -6.49 -15.18 5.56
CA GLN A 244 -6.28 -15.24 7.01
C GLN A 244 -7.58 -15.44 7.77
N GLU A 245 -8.65 -14.70 7.42
CA GLU A 245 -9.98 -14.82 8.04
C GLU A 245 -10.57 -16.22 7.87
N ASN A 246 -10.33 -16.88 6.72
CA ASN A 246 -10.79 -18.24 6.45
C ASN A 246 -10.02 -19.34 7.20
N GLN A 247 -8.86 -19.02 7.80
CA GLN A 247 -8.03 -19.94 8.56
C GLN A 247 -8.22 -19.81 10.10
N SER A 248 -8.96 -18.80 10.53
CA SER A 248 -9.24 -18.48 11.95
C SER A 248 -10.60 -19.03 12.40
#